data_713325d22c6557ccf88a290bc484eee5
#
_entry.id   713325d22c6557ccf88a290bc484eee5
#
_cell.length_a   1.000
_cell.length_b   1.000
_cell.length_c   1.000
_cell.angle_alpha   90.00
_cell.angle_beta   90.00
_cell.angle_gamma   90.00
#
_symmetry.space_group_name_H-M   'P 1'
#
loop_
_entity.id
_entity.type
_entity.pdbx_description
1 polymer ?
#
loop_
_entity_poly.entity_id
_entity_poly.type
_entity_poly.pdbx_seq_one_letter_code
_entity_poly.pdbx_strand_id
1 'polypeptide(L)'
;MDKPKLSPYRWVVMIVVCLVCVLSNYMQYQVSALAVYIMPMFSIDEAGFSMLMLMPMLTAVFLSIPAGTLGDRIGPKKVVEVCMVIAVLGAFLRTFSDSFALQMVAMFMLGAGISALNSNLVKIFSAWFMEQTQIAMGFFFGSAGLGVILAQMVAPMFGSVFMSYLTAAIALTVVTIIWFIILKDAPEGAPVMAAPAGESPLKYFKVAAKSRNVWFIAFSYGLSLASCTAFAAFIPQALILSCGVDPVTAGLIASCAAFGSIIGSLIGPMVCARLGKWKPYLVVTIAIGTLLMVYFWAGVIMSGSIPSIPLLMAIMVCSGAFGAINGPIVQAMPFALPEIRGKYAGSAGGLISTVGLLLSYFVPVLVSSVAVGSYVLNLGLESAVFLISALFILLIPELGPKGAVAQKIAADEAAAAQAAQE
;
A
#
# COMPACT_ATOMS: atom_id res chain seq x y z
N MET A 1 15.83 23.08 -27.92
CA MET A 1 14.64 23.38 -27.07
C MET A 1 15.13 23.48 -25.64
N ASP A 2 15.03 24.66 -25.04
CA ASP A 2 15.41 24.85 -23.64
C ASP A 2 14.52 23.96 -22.75
N LYS A 3 15.15 23.18 -21.86
CA LYS A 3 14.41 22.38 -20.88
C LYS A 3 13.62 23.34 -19.98
N PRO A 4 12.30 23.12 -19.81
CA PRO A 4 11.49 23.97 -18.96
C PRO A 4 12.10 24.04 -17.56
N LYS A 5 12.35 25.24 -17.04
CA LYS A 5 12.89 25.45 -15.69
C LYS A 5 11.86 24.95 -14.67
N LEU A 6 12.19 23.86 -13.98
CA LEU A 6 11.36 23.31 -12.92
C LEU A 6 11.31 24.28 -11.74
N SER A 7 10.11 24.70 -11.34
CA SER A 7 9.92 25.61 -10.20
C SER A 7 10.42 25.00 -8.90
N PRO A 8 11.19 25.70 -8.06
CA PRO A 8 11.58 25.23 -6.72
C PRO A 8 10.39 24.90 -5.82
N TYR A 9 9.22 25.51 -6.07
CA TYR A 9 7.98 25.30 -5.34
C TYR A 9 7.49 23.83 -5.38
N ARG A 10 7.92 23.03 -6.38
CA ARG A 10 7.64 21.60 -6.47
C ARG A 10 7.99 20.81 -5.20
N TRP A 11 9.08 21.19 -4.53
CA TRP A 11 9.50 20.55 -3.30
C TRP A 11 8.55 20.82 -2.14
N VAL A 12 7.97 22.02 -2.10
CA VAL A 12 6.93 22.39 -1.13
C VAL A 12 5.68 21.55 -1.37
N VAL A 13 5.25 21.43 -2.63
CA VAL A 13 4.11 20.57 -3.03
C VAL A 13 4.37 19.13 -2.59
N MET A 14 5.57 18.60 -2.87
CA MET A 14 5.94 17.22 -2.47
C MET A 14 5.87 17.03 -0.95
N ILE A 15 6.40 17.97 -0.16
CA ILE A 15 6.37 17.87 1.31
C ILE A 15 4.92 17.84 1.80
N VAL A 16 4.05 18.71 1.30
CA VAL A 16 2.64 18.75 1.71
C VAL A 16 1.92 17.45 1.35
N VAL A 17 2.13 16.92 0.14
CA VAL A 17 1.58 15.63 -0.29
C VAL A 17 2.08 14.49 0.60
N CYS A 18 3.39 14.47 0.92
CA CYS A 18 3.97 13.48 1.81
C CYS A 18 3.42 13.56 3.24
N LEU A 19 3.19 14.77 3.78
CA LEU A 19 2.59 14.94 5.10
C LEU A 19 1.17 14.37 5.19
N VAL A 20 0.34 14.58 4.15
CA VAL A 20 -0.99 13.93 4.07
C VAL A 20 -0.84 12.41 4.08
N CYS A 21 0.10 11.87 3.31
CA CYS A 21 0.36 10.44 3.23
C CYS A 21 0.81 9.87 4.60
N VAL A 22 1.75 10.53 5.27
CA VAL A 22 2.22 10.16 6.62
C VAL A 22 1.05 10.08 7.59
N LEU A 23 0.23 11.13 7.68
CA LEU A 23 -0.87 11.18 8.64
C LEU A 23 -1.98 10.18 8.34
N SER A 24 -2.30 9.97 7.07
CA SER A 24 -3.31 8.98 6.67
C SER A 24 -2.88 7.57 7.07
N ASN A 25 -1.63 7.19 6.80
CA ASN A 25 -1.10 5.90 7.22
C ASN A 25 -0.91 5.81 8.74
N TYR A 26 -0.50 6.90 9.40
CA TYR A 26 -0.45 6.99 10.85
C TYR A 26 -1.81 6.65 11.47
N MET A 27 -2.87 7.28 11.00
CA MET A 27 -4.22 7.09 11.55
C MET A 27 -4.77 5.68 11.29
N GLN A 28 -4.44 5.05 10.19
CA GLN A 28 -4.80 3.67 9.91
C GLN A 28 -4.08 2.71 10.86
N TYR A 29 -2.75 2.78 10.94
CA TYR A 29 -1.94 1.86 11.74
C TYR A 29 -1.93 2.18 13.25
N GLN A 30 -2.42 3.35 13.65
CA GLN A 30 -2.71 3.68 15.03
C GLN A 30 -3.70 2.70 15.67
N VAL A 31 -4.66 2.18 14.90
CA VAL A 31 -5.60 1.12 15.33
C VAL A 31 -4.83 -0.15 15.69
N SER A 32 -3.83 -0.54 14.91
CA SER A 32 -2.97 -1.69 15.19
C SER A 32 -2.15 -1.50 16.47
N ALA A 33 -1.51 -0.34 16.63
CA ALA A 33 -0.70 -0.03 17.80
C ALA A 33 -1.50 0.01 19.11
N LEU A 34 -2.79 0.32 19.01
CA LEU A 34 -3.73 0.42 20.15
C LEU A 34 -4.69 -0.77 20.26
N ALA A 35 -4.48 -1.85 19.51
CA ALA A 35 -5.38 -3.00 19.41
C ALA A 35 -5.79 -3.57 20.78
N VAL A 36 -4.83 -3.69 21.71
CA VAL A 36 -5.05 -4.24 23.07
C VAL A 36 -6.05 -3.40 23.87
N TYR A 37 -6.16 -2.10 23.58
CA TYR A 37 -7.12 -1.20 24.24
C TYR A 37 -8.44 -1.11 23.47
N ILE A 38 -8.38 -1.10 22.13
CA ILE A 38 -9.54 -0.90 21.25
C ILE A 38 -10.45 -2.14 21.25
N MET A 39 -9.88 -3.35 21.19
CA MET A 39 -10.67 -4.58 21.10
C MET A 39 -11.57 -4.80 22.33
N PRO A 40 -11.08 -4.67 23.57
CA PRO A 40 -11.94 -4.74 24.76
C PRO A 40 -12.93 -3.57 24.84
N MET A 41 -12.51 -2.34 24.44
CA MET A 41 -13.36 -1.14 24.50
C MET A 41 -14.65 -1.31 23.71
N PHE A 42 -14.58 -1.94 22.53
CA PHE A 42 -15.74 -2.16 21.65
C PHE A 42 -16.25 -3.60 21.70
N SER A 43 -15.69 -4.47 22.55
CA SER A 43 -16.03 -5.89 22.66
C SER A 43 -15.98 -6.60 21.29
N ILE A 44 -14.93 -6.34 20.51
CA ILE A 44 -14.72 -6.92 19.19
C ILE A 44 -13.65 -8.01 19.22
N ASP A 45 -13.83 -8.97 18.34
CA ASP A 45 -12.88 -10.04 18.06
C ASP A 45 -11.84 -9.65 16.98
N GLU A 46 -10.97 -10.58 16.60
CA GLU A 46 -9.95 -10.39 15.57
C GLU A 46 -10.55 -10.03 14.20
N ALA A 47 -11.75 -10.55 13.89
CA ALA A 47 -12.44 -10.22 12.65
C ALA A 47 -12.93 -8.77 12.65
N GLY A 48 -13.57 -8.33 13.74
CA GLY A 48 -13.98 -6.94 13.94
C GLY A 48 -12.78 -5.98 13.91
N PHE A 49 -11.67 -6.37 14.52
CA PHE A 49 -10.42 -5.59 14.47
C PHE A 49 -9.88 -5.48 13.05
N SER A 50 -9.82 -6.58 12.30
CA SER A 50 -9.38 -6.58 10.89
C SER A 50 -10.29 -5.71 10.02
N MET A 51 -11.61 -5.80 10.20
CA MET A 51 -12.58 -4.94 9.51
C MET A 51 -12.32 -3.46 9.79
N LEU A 52 -12.11 -3.10 11.05
CA LEU A 52 -11.87 -1.71 11.45
C LEU A 52 -10.57 -1.17 10.85
N MET A 53 -9.47 -1.89 11.01
CA MET A 53 -8.15 -1.46 10.55
C MET A 53 -8.05 -1.36 9.02
N LEU A 54 -8.71 -2.26 8.30
CA LEU A 54 -8.61 -2.33 6.84
C LEU A 54 -9.72 -1.54 6.13
N MET A 55 -10.63 -0.90 6.86
CA MET A 55 -11.73 -0.10 6.30
C MET A 55 -11.26 0.97 5.30
N PRO A 56 -10.13 1.69 5.49
CA PRO A 56 -9.62 2.62 4.50
C PRO A 56 -9.29 1.98 3.14
N MET A 57 -8.91 0.71 3.10
CA MET A 57 -8.68 -0.01 1.84
C MET A 57 -10.01 -0.28 1.10
N LEU A 58 -11.05 -0.63 1.85
CA LEU A 58 -12.40 -0.77 1.29
C LEU A 58 -12.91 0.57 0.73
N THR A 59 -12.66 1.67 1.44
CA THR A 59 -12.96 3.02 0.94
C THR A 59 -12.25 3.30 -0.38
N ALA A 60 -10.99 2.89 -0.52
CA ALA A 60 -10.23 3.08 -1.75
C ALA A 60 -10.83 2.33 -2.94
N VAL A 61 -11.40 1.14 -2.74
CA VAL A 61 -12.11 0.40 -3.79
C VAL A 61 -13.27 1.22 -4.37
N PHE A 62 -14.06 1.85 -3.50
CA PHE A 62 -15.23 2.62 -3.93
C PHE A 62 -14.88 4.02 -4.46
N LEU A 63 -13.91 4.69 -3.85
CA LEU A 63 -13.65 6.11 -4.13
C LEU A 63 -12.52 6.36 -5.13
N SER A 64 -11.60 5.43 -5.38
CA SER A 64 -10.44 5.71 -6.24
C SER A 64 -10.85 6.07 -7.67
N ILE A 65 -11.80 5.33 -8.27
CA ILE A 65 -12.26 5.60 -9.64
C ILE A 65 -13.07 6.92 -9.72
N PRO A 66 -14.11 7.13 -8.87
CA PRO A 66 -14.82 8.40 -8.84
C PRO A 66 -13.92 9.62 -8.57
N ALA A 67 -13.02 9.52 -7.57
CA ALA A 67 -12.11 10.61 -7.23
C ALA A 67 -11.09 10.90 -8.36
N GLY A 68 -10.59 9.87 -9.03
CA GLY A 68 -9.73 10.02 -10.19
C GLY A 68 -10.44 10.72 -11.36
N THR A 69 -11.64 10.26 -11.72
CA THR A 69 -12.44 10.85 -12.82
C THR A 69 -12.92 12.26 -12.51
N LEU A 70 -13.26 12.53 -11.25
CA LEU A 70 -13.64 13.86 -10.81
C LEU A 70 -12.44 14.82 -10.84
N GLY A 71 -11.23 14.31 -10.48
CA GLY A 71 -9.98 15.06 -10.59
C GLY A 71 -9.65 15.50 -12.02
N ASP A 72 -10.06 14.71 -13.04
CA ASP A 72 -9.90 15.09 -14.45
C ASP A 72 -10.84 16.24 -14.86
N ARG A 73 -11.97 16.41 -14.17
CA ARG A 73 -12.99 17.41 -14.51
C ARG A 73 -12.85 18.73 -13.75
N ILE A 74 -12.60 18.66 -12.44
CA ILE A 74 -12.61 19.85 -11.56
C ILE A 74 -11.23 20.19 -10.98
N GLY A 75 -10.20 19.39 -11.32
CA GLY A 75 -8.84 19.52 -10.82
C GLY A 75 -8.56 18.60 -9.63
N PRO A 76 -7.34 18.00 -9.58
CA PRO A 76 -6.96 17.07 -8.53
C PRO A 76 -6.95 17.70 -7.14
N LYS A 77 -6.51 18.96 -7.01
CA LYS A 77 -6.47 19.68 -5.73
C LYS A 77 -7.84 19.70 -5.06
N LYS A 78 -8.88 20.16 -5.78
CA LYS A 78 -10.23 20.33 -5.22
C LYS A 78 -10.86 19.01 -4.76
N VAL A 79 -10.63 17.92 -5.52
CA VAL A 79 -11.14 16.59 -5.14
C VAL A 79 -10.50 16.12 -3.85
N VAL A 80 -9.18 16.29 -3.73
CA VAL A 80 -8.47 15.92 -2.52
C VAL A 80 -8.90 16.79 -1.34
N GLU A 81 -9.12 18.10 -1.53
CA GLU A 81 -9.63 19.01 -0.50
C GLU A 81 -10.97 18.53 0.10
N VAL A 82 -11.94 18.22 -0.74
CA VAL A 82 -13.24 17.71 -0.28
C VAL A 82 -13.08 16.42 0.51
N CYS A 83 -12.29 15.48 -0.01
CA CYS A 83 -12.06 14.20 0.67
C CYS A 83 -11.24 14.34 1.96
N MET A 84 -10.33 15.32 2.03
CA MET A 84 -9.59 15.63 3.27
C MET A 84 -10.52 16.22 4.35
N VAL A 85 -11.48 17.07 3.98
CA VAL A 85 -12.49 17.54 4.94
C VAL A 85 -13.31 16.37 5.47
N ILE A 86 -13.74 15.44 4.61
CA ILE A 86 -14.44 14.21 5.04
C ILE A 86 -13.54 13.40 5.98
N ALA A 87 -12.26 13.26 5.68
CA ALA A 87 -11.31 12.54 6.52
C ALA A 87 -11.13 13.22 7.90
N VAL A 88 -11.06 14.55 7.96
CA VAL A 88 -11.01 15.31 9.22
C VAL A 88 -12.27 15.07 10.05
N LEU A 89 -13.45 15.14 9.45
CA LEU A 89 -14.70 14.83 10.14
C LEU A 89 -14.71 13.40 10.65
N GLY A 90 -14.22 12.43 9.87
CA GLY A 90 -14.03 11.06 10.31
C GLY A 90 -13.06 10.92 11.48
N ALA A 91 -11.97 11.68 11.48
CA ALA A 91 -10.98 11.68 12.58
C ALA A 91 -11.59 12.15 13.91
N PHE A 92 -12.39 13.20 13.88
CA PHE A 92 -13.12 13.65 15.08
C PHE A 92 -14.23 12.68 15.46
N LEU A 93 -15.02 12.18 14.49
CA LEU A 93 -16.04 11.17 14.76
C LEU A 93 -15.44 9.96 15.48
N ARG A 94 -14.29 9.46 15.01
CA ARG A 94 -13.57 8.36 15.65
C ARG A 94 -13.17 8.68 17.09
N THR A 95 -12.75 9.91 17.37
CA THR A 95 -12.27 10.34 18.68
C THR A 95 -13.40 10.36 19.72
N PHE A 96 -14.60 10.75 19.31
CA PHE A 96 -15.75 10.93 20.21
C PHE A 96 -16.80 9.81 20.13
N SER A 97 -16.51 8.74 19.39
CA SER A 97 -17.45 7.64 19.18
C SER A 97 -17.28 6.53 20.20
N ASP A 98 -18.38 6.14 20.83
CA ASP A 98 -18.45 5.02 21.77
C ASP A 98 -18.99 3.73 21.12
N SER A 99 -19.31 3.75 19.83
CA SER A 99 -19.90 2.64 19.10
C SER A 99 -18.97 2.09 18.03
N PHE A 100 -18.84 0.75 17.94
CA PHE A 100 -18.09 0.09 16.89
C PHE A 100 -18.58 0.48 15.48
N ALA A 101 -19.90 0.56 15.28
CA ALA A 101 -20.46 0.96 14.00
C ALA A 101 -20.03 2.38 13.58
N LEU A 102 -19.99 3.32 14.53
CA LEU A 102 -19.51 4.68 14.27
C LEU A 102 -18.00 4.70 14.03
N GLN A 103 -17.23 3.86 14.70
CA GLN A 103 -15.79 3.68 14.40
C GLN A 103 -15.57 3.20 12.97
N MET A 104 -16.38 2.25 12.48
CA MET A 104 -16.32 1.76 11.09
C MET A 104 -16.61 2.89 10.09
N VAL A 105 -17.67 3.67 10.33
CA VAL A 105 -18.00 4.85 9.51
C VAL A 105 -16.86 5.86 9.53
N ALA A 106 -16.31 6.15 10.70
CA ALA A 106 -15.20 7.08 10.86
C ALA A 106 -13.95 6.63 10.07
N MET A 107 -13.60 5.34 10.16
CA MET A 107 -12.48 4.78 9.39
C MET A 107 -12.73 4.77 7.89
N PHE A 108 -13.98 4.55 7.46
CA PHE A 108 -14.37 4.72 6.06
C PHE A 108 -14.17 6.16 5.59
N MET A 109 -14.60 7.14 6.38
CA MET A 109 -14.39 8.57 6.10
C MET A 109 -12.90 8.95 6.06
N LEU A 110 -12.09 8.41 6.97
CA LEU A 110 -10.63 8.60 6.95
C LEU A 110 -9.99 8.08 5.66
N GLY A 111 -10.48 6.95 5.16
CA GLY A 111 -10.01 6.37 3.91
C GLY A 111 -10.26 7.25 2.68
N ALA A 112 -11.25 8.17 2.73
CA ALA A 112 -11.57 9.04 1.60
C ALA A 112 -10.39 9.95 1.22
N GLY A 113 -9.70 10.54 2.21
CA GLY A 113 -8.59 11.45 1.98
C GLY A 113 -7.45 10.79 1.21
N ILE A 114 -6.97 9.64 1.70
CA ILE A 114 -5.86 8.92 1.05
C ILE A 114 -6.26 8.31 -0.29
N SER A 115 -7.51 7.86 -0.44
CA SER A 115 -8.02 7.31 -1.71
C SER A 115 -8.06 8.37 -2.80
N ALA A 116 -8.54 9.57 -2.50
CA ALA A 116 -8.56 10.69 -3.42
C ALA A 116 -7.14 11.17 -3.77
N LEU A 117 -6.24 11.20 -2.80
CA LEU A 117 -4.85 11.54 -3.03
C LEU A 117 -4.17 10.53 -3.96
N ASN A 118 -4.26 9.24 -3.66
CA ASN A 118 -3.64 8.17 -4.47
C ASN A 118 -4.12 8.17 -5.91
N SER A 119 -5.41 8.37 -6.15
CA SER A 119 -5.98 8.39 -7.50
C SER A 119 -5.60 9.62 -8.32
N ASN A 120 -5.20 10.71 -7.68
CA ASN A 120 -4.79 11.96 -8.32
C ASN A 120 -3.28 12.26 -8.23
N LEU A 121 -2.54 11.44 -7.50
CA LEU A 121 -1.13 11.63 -7.18
C LEU A 121 -0.25 11.83 -8.42
N VAL A 122 -0.40 10.94 -9.42
CA VAL A 122 0.38 11.01 -10.66
C VAL A 122 0.12 12.32 -11.39
N LYS A 123 -1.13 12.82 -11.40
CA LYS A 123 -1.50 14.10 -12.03
C LYS A 123 -0.81 15.27 -11.34
N ILE A 124 -0.85 15.31 -10.00
CA ILE A 124 -0.19 16.35 -9.21
C ILE A 124 1.33 16.33 -9.47
N PHE A 125 1.95 15.14 -9.36
CA PHE A 125 3.39 15.05 -9.50
C PHE A 125 3.88 15.23 -10.94
N SER A 126 3.16 14.76 -11.96
CA SER A 126 3.54 14.98 -13.36
C SER A 126 3.49 16.45 -13.74
N ALA A 127 2.51 17.22 -13.21
CA ALA A 127 2.44 18.65 -13.44
C ALA A 127 3.62 19.42 -12.85
N TRP A 128 4.16 19.00 -11.70
CA TRP A 128 5.22 19.70 -10.98
C TRP A 128 6.63 19.16 -11.27
N PHE A 129 6.78 17.86 -11.50
CA PHE A 129 8.07 17.16 -11.62
C PHE A 129 8.40 16.70 -13.03
N MET A 130 7.43 16.67 -13.95
CA MET A 130 7.61 16.26 -15.34
C MET A 130 8.39 14.93 -15.46
N GLU A 131 9.58 14.93 -16.06
CA GLU A 131 10.44 13.74 -16.20
C GLU A 131 10.90 13.14 -14.85
N GLN A 132 10.87 13.91 -13.77
CA GLN A 132 11.28 13.49 -12.43
C GLN A 132 10.12 12.98 -11.55
N THR A 133 8.94 12.75 -12.12
CA THR A 133 7.75 12.25 -11.40
C THR A 133 8.04 10.98 -10.60
N GLN A 134 8.87 10.07 -11.12
CA GLN A 134 9.21 8.83 -10.41
C GLN A 134 9.97 9.07 -9.10
N ILE A 135 10.79 10.13 -9.03
CA ILE A 135 11.49 10.52 -7.80
C ILE A 135 10.47 10.96 -6.75
N ALA A 136 9.52 11.82 -7.14
CA ALA A 136 8.46 12.28 -6.24
C ALA A 136 7.57 11.13 -5.75
N MET A 137 7.25 10.17 -6.62
CA MET A 137 6.54 8.94 -6.24
C MET A 137 7.31 8.11 -5.21
N GLY A 138 8.64 8.01 -5.36
CA GLY A 138 9.49 7.33 -4.38
C GLY A 138 9.41 7.96 -2.99
N PHE A 139 9.46 9.30 -2.89
CA PHE A 139 9.27 10.01 -1.63
C PHE A 139 7.88 9.79 -1.04
N PHE A 140 6.84 9.77 -1.87
CA PHE A 140 5.48 9.49 -1.42
C PHE A 140 5.35 8.10 -0.79
N PHE A 141 5.83 7.04 -1.45
CA PHE A 141 5.78 5.69 -0.90
C PHE A 141 6.65 5.54 0.34
N GLY A 142 7.81 6.21 0.40
CA GLY A 142 8.62 6.29 1.60
C GLY A 142 7.88 6.96 2.76
N SER A 143 7.11 8.02 2.49
CA SER A 143 6.32 8.71 3.51
C SER A 143 5.18 7.85 4.04
N ALA A 144 4.59 6.97 3.25
CA ALA A 144 3.61 6.00 3.72
C ALA A 144 4.21 5.07 4.80
N GLY A 145 5.40 4.52 4.54
CA GLY A 145 6.13 3.72 5.53
C GLY A 145 6.49 4.50 6.80
N LEU A 146 6.89 5.77 6.65
CA LEU A 146 7.14 6.65 7.81
C LEU A 146 5.88 6.83 8.65
N GLY A 147 4.70 6.98 8.04
CA GLY A 147 3.43 7.05 8.75
C GLY A 147 3.16 5.81 9.60
N VAL A 148 3.43 4.63 9.05
CA VAL A 148 3.30 3.35 9.80
C VAL A 148 4.27 3.29 10.98
N ILE A 149 5.55 3.64 10.75
CA ILE A 149 6.57 3.67 11.82
C ILE A 149 6.13 4.59 12.97
N LEU A 150 5.73 5.81 12.64
CA LEU A 150 5.28 6.79 13.63
C LEU A 150 4.03 6.29 14.39
N ALA A 151 3.08 5.62 13.70
CA ALA A 151 1.91 5.06 14.33
C ALA A 151 2.27 4.01 15.39
N GLN A 152 3.14 3.07 15.02
CA GLN A 152 3.54 1.99 15.91
C GLN A 152 4.35 2.49 17.13
N MET A 153 5.21 3.49 16.93
CA MET A 153 6.05 4.04 18.00
C MET A 153 5.31 5.04 18.90
N VAL A 154 4.56 5.98 18.29
CA VAL A 154 4.06 7.16 18.99
C VAL A 154 2.67 6.92 19.60
N ALA A 155 1.79 6.15 18.92
CA ALA A 155 0.43 5.98 19.43
C ALA A 155 0.35 5.35 20.83
N PRO A 156 1.16 4.34 21.20
CA PRO A 156 1.13 3.76 22.56
C PRO A 156 1.62 4.73 23.64
N MET A 157 2.45 5.72 23.27
CA MET A 157 3.04 6.67 24.23
C MET A 157 2.02 7.61 24.87
N PHE A 158 0.85 7.81 24.26
CA PHE A 158 -0.20 8.68 24.81
C PHE A 158 -0.93 8.09 26.01
N GLY A 159 -0.78 6.80 26.31
CA GLY A 159 -1.43 6.12 27.43
C GLY A 159 -2.96 6.07 27.39
N SER A 160 -3.59 6.65 26.36
CA SER A 160 -5.04 6.72 26.19
C SER A 160 -5.39 6.72 24.70
N VAL A 161 -6.38 5.91 24.32
CA VAL A 161 -6.93 5.87 22.94
C VAL A 161 -7.48 7.25 22.56
N PHE A 162 -8.21 7.89 23.48
CA PHE A 162 -8.81 9.22 23.26
C PHE A 162 -7.73 10.26 22.93
N MET A 163 -6.68 10.38 23.75
CA MET A 163 -5.61 11.35 23.53
C MET A 163 -4.83 11.08 22.25
N SER A 164 -4.58 9.81 21.96
CA SER A 164 -3.91 9.39 20.72
C SER A 164 -4.74 9.75 19.49
N TYR A 165 -6.05 9.51 19.51
CA TYR A 165 -6.96 9.86 18.41
C TYR A 165 -7.14 11.37 18.24
N LEU A 166 -7.29 12.10 19.35
CA LEU A 166 -7.48 13.55 19.35
C LEU A 166 -6.26 14.27 18.74
N THR A 167 -5.06 13.90 19.18
CA THR A 167 -3.83 14.51 18.66
C THR A 167 -3.65 14.23 17.17
N ALA A 168 -4.00 13.03 16.69
CA ALA A 168 -4.00 12.70 15.27
C ALA A 168 -5.04 13.50 14.49
N ALA A 169 -6.24 13.69 15.02
CA ALA A 169 -7.29 14.49 14.39
C ALA A 169 -6.88 15.96 14.25
N ILE A 170 -6.27 16.53 15.30
CA ILE A 170 -5.72 17.90 15.28
C ILE A 170 -4.61 18.01 14.23
N ALA A 171 -3.67 17.06 14.21
CA ALA A 171 -2.58 17.03 13.23
C ALA A 171 -3.10 16.96 11.78
N LEU A 172 -4.11 16.10 11.51
CA LEU A 172 -4.74 16.00 10.20
C LEU A 172 -5.42 17.31 9.81
N THR A 173 -6.08 17.97 10.75
CA THR A 173 -6.72 19.28 10.52
C THR A 173 -5.68 20.33 10.13
N VAL A 174 -4.57 20.41 10.86
CA VAL A 174 -3.47 21.35 10.55
C VAL A 174 -2.92 21.09 9.15
N VAL A 175 -2.64 19.82 8.80
CA VAL A 175 -2.12 19.48 7.46
C VAL A 175 -3.15 19.74 6.36
N THR A 176 -4.44 19.53 6.66
CA THR A 176 -5.52 19.90 5.72
C THR A 176 -5.56 21.40 5.46
N ILE A 177 -5.42 22.23 6.49
CA ILE A 177 -5.35 23.70 6.33
C ILE A 177 -4.10 24.09 5.52
N ILE A 178 -2.95 23.46 5.79
CA ILE A 178 -1.71 23.67 5.01
C ILE A 178 -1.94 23.31 3.54
N TRP A 179 -2.64 22.20 3.26
CA TRP A 179 -3.01 21.81 1.90
C TRP A 179 -3.85 22.89 1.19
N PHE A 180 -4.88 23.41 1.82
CA PHE A 180 -5.74 24.46 1.25
C PHE A 180 -4.96 25.71 0.88
N ILE A 181 -4.03 26.14 1.75
CA ILE A 181 -3.28 27.38 1.59
C ILE A 181 -2.14 27.22 0.57
N ILE A 182 -1.41 26.11 0.65
CA ILE A 182 -0.12 25.97 -0.05
C ILE A 182 -0.27 25.23 -1.37
N LEU A 183 -1.11 24.19 -1.48
CA LEU A 183 -1.12 23.39 -2.70
C LEU A 183 -1.69 24.17 -3.89
N LYS A 184 -1.03 24.03 -5.03
CA LYS A 184 -1.50 24.49 -6.35
C LYS A 184 -1.55 23.28 -7.29
N ASP A 185 -2.53 23.23 -8.20
CA ASP A 185 -2.70 22.09 -9.14
C ASP A 185 -1.50 21.93 -10.08
N ALA A 186 -1.01 23.06 -10.61
CA ALA A 186 0.10 23.09 -11.56
C ALA A 186 0.88 24.41 -11.46
N PRO A 187 2.12 24.47 -11.96
CA PRO A 187 2.84 25.72 -12.15
C PRO A 187 2.11 26.64 -13.12
N GLU A 188 2.26 27.96 -12.96
CA GLU A 188 1.69 28.96 -13.88
C GLU A 188 2.23 28.72 -15.30
N GLY A 189 1.33 28.59 -16.28
CA GLY A 189 1.71 28.32 -17.68
C GLY A 189 1.96 26.85 -18.03
N ALA A 190 1.74 25.92 -17.11
CA ALA A 190 1.85 24.49 -17.45
C ALA A 190 0.73 24.09 -18.44
N PRO A 191 1.05 23.29 -19.47
CA PRO A 191 0.01 22.77 -20.36
C PRO A 191 -0.94 21.88 -19.57
N VAL A 192 -2.24 22.16 -19.67
CA VAL A 192 -3.27 21.27 -19.13
C VAL A 192 -3.16 19.95 -19.87
N MET A 193 -2.72 18.87 -19.18
CA MET A 193 -2.75 17.54 -19.77
C MET A 193 -4.20 17.13 -19.96
N ALA A 194 -4.72 17.41 -21.17
CA ALA A 194 -6.00 16.85 -21.58
C ALA A 194 -5.91 15.33 -21.57
N ALA A 195 -6.92 14.67 -21.03
CA ALA A 195 -7.03 13.22 -21.14
C ALA A 195 -6.91 12.83 -22.63
N PRO A 196 -6.10 11.82 -22.99
CA PRO A 196 -5.96 11.45 -24.38
C PRO A 196 -7.34 11.13 -24.95
N ALA A 197 -7.72 11.86 -26.02
CA ALA A 197 -8.91 11.58 -26.79
C ALA A 197 -8.71 10.22 -27.46
N GLY A 198 -9.23 9.18 -26.85
CA GLY A 198 -9.03 7.80 -27.27
C GLY A 198 -10.29 6.97 -27.08
N GLU A 199 -10.24 5.74 -27.54
CA GLU A 199 -11.29 4.73 -27.43
C GLU A 199 -11.87 4.63 -26.01
N SER A 200 -13.12 4.20 -25.88
CA SER A 200 -13.83 4.07 -24.60
C SER A 200 -12.98 3.30 -23.54
N PRO A 201 -12.83 3.86 -22.32
CA PRO A 201 -12.13 3.19 -21.21
C PRO A 201 -12.63 1.76 -20.94
N LEU A 202 -13.91 1.50 -21.24
CA LEU A 202 -14.52 0.18 -21.11
C LEU A 202 -13.92 -0.86 -22.06
N LYS A 203 -13.46 -0.44 -23.25
CA LYS A 203 -12.79 -1.36 -24.21
C LYS A 203 -11.43 -1.79 -23.67
N TYR A 204 -10.66 -0.87 -23.10
CA TYR A 204 -9.36 -1.17 -22.48
C TYR A 204 -9.51 -2.10 -21.30
N PHE A 205 -10.50 -1.84 -20.44
CA PHE A 205 -10.81 -2.70 -19.30
C PHE A 205 -11.19 -4.12 -19.75
N LYS A 206 -12.04 -4.26 -20.79
CA LYS A 206 -12.42 -5.57 -21.31
C LYS A 206 -11.23 -6.39 -21.82
N VAL A 207 -10.24 -5.75 -22.43
CA VAL A 207 -9.02 -6.44 -22.90
C VAL A 207 -8.21 -6.92 -21.70
N ALA A 208 -7.97 -6.06 -20.70
CA ALA A 208 -7.27 -6.43 -19.49
C ALA A 208 -7.98 -7.58 -18.72
N ALA A 209 -9.31 -7.51 -18.60
CA ALA A 209 -10.11 -8.51 -17.90
C ALA A 209 -10.17 -9.87 -18.62
N LYS A 210 -9.89 -9.93 -19.91
CA LYS A 210 -9.80 -11.20 -20.66
C LYS A 210 -8.46 -11.91 -20.49
N SER A 211 -7.41 -11.21 -20.09
CA SER A 211 -6.09 -11.81 -19.93
C SER A 211 -6.02 -12.62 -18.63
N ARG A 212 -5.82 -13.93 -18.74
CA ARG A 212 -5.60 -14.83 -17.61
C ARG A 212 -4.38 -14.42 -16.78
N ASN A 213 -3.34 -13.94 -17.43
CA ASN A 213 -2.11 -13.52 -16.75
C ASN A 213 -2.35 -12.30 -15.85
N VAL A 214 -3.19 -11.34 -16.29
CA VAL A 214 -3.57 -10.17 -15.48
C VAL A 214 -4.27 -10.60 -14.18
N TRP A 215 -5.15 -11.61 -14.23
CA TRP A 215 -5.79 -12.15 -13.02
C TRP A 215 -4.80 -12.84 -12.09
N PHE A 216 -3.86 -13.63 -12.61
CA PHE A 216 -2.84 -14.26 -11.79
C PHE A 216 -1.95 -13.21 -11.10
N ILE A 217 -1.57 -12.15 -11.82
CA ILE A 217 -0.84 -11.02 -11.26
C ILE A 217 -1.68 -10.35 -10.15
N ALA A 218 -2.96 -10.10 -10.41
CA ALA A 218 -3.87 -9.46 -9.46
C ALA A 218 -4.05 -10.28 -8.18
N PHE A 219 -4.24 -11.60 -8.28
CA PHE A 219 -4.34 -12.48 -7.12
C PHE A 219 -3.03 -12.57 -6.34
N SER A 220 -1.89 -12.71 -7.02
CA SER A 220 -0.58 -12.70 -6.35
C SER A 220 -0.35 -11.40 -5.59
N TYR A 221 -0.59 -10.25 -6.23
CA TYR A 221 -0.46 -8.94 -5.61
C TYR A 221 -1.39 -8.78 -4.41
N GLY A 222 -2.67 -9.11 -4.59
CA GLY A 222 -3.70 -8.93 -3.56
C GLY A 222 -3.47 -9.82 -2.34
N LEU A 223 -3.13 -11.10 -2.53
CA LEU A 223 -2.83 -12.01 -1.43
C LEU A 223 -1.56 -11.61 -0.68
N SER A 224 -0.51 -11.18 -1.40
CA SER A 224 0.71 -10.68 -0.78
C SER A 224 0.45 -9.42 0.04
N LEU A 225 -0.30 -8.46 -0.52
CA LEU A 225 -0.68 -7.21 0.17
C LEU A 225 -1.55 -7.50 1.39
N ALA A 226 -2.56 -8.35 1.24
CA ALA A 226 -3.47 -8.77 2.31
C ALA A 226 -2.71 -9.32 3.51
N SER A 227 -1.91 -10.34 3.24
CA SER A 227 -1.14 -11.05 4.26
C SER A 227 -0.12 -10.14 4.95
N CYS A 228 0.70 -9.41 4.21
CA CYS A 228 1.70 -8.52 4.81
C CYS A 228 1.07 -7.43 5.68
N THR A 229 -0.07 -6.87 5.24
CA THR A 229 -0.75 -5.81 5.99
C THR A 229 -1.39 -6.35 7.27
N ALA A 230 -2.09 -7.48 7.19
CA ALA A 230 -2.72 -8.11 8.35
C ALA A 230 -1.69 -8.65 9.34
N PHE A 231 -0.66 -9.36 8.85
CA PHE A 231 0.41 -9.85 9.70
C PHE A 231 1.07 -8.70 10.48
N ALA A 232 1.43 -7.61 9.81
CA ALA A 232 2.00 -6.43 10.46
C ALA A 232 1.05 -5.79 11.49
N ALA A 233 -0.26 -5.87 11.25
CA ALA A 233 -1.27 -5.33 12.15
C ALA A 233 -1.37 -6.08 13.47
N PHE A 234 -1.16 -7.40 13.46
CA PHE A 234 -1.26 -8.22 14.66
C PHE A 234 0.06 -8.32 15.45
N ILE A 235 1.21 -7.86 14.94
CA ILE A 235 2.52 -7.93 15.62
C ILE A 235 2.47 -7.31 17.02
N PRO A 236 2.01 -6.05 17.24
CA PRO A 236 2.04 -5.46 18.58
C PRO A 236 1.19 -6.25 19.57
N GLN A 237 -0.04 -6.59 19.18
CA GLN A 237 -0.95 -7.35 20.01
C GLN A 237 -0.39 -8.72 20.40
N ALA A 238 0.17 -9.45 19.41
CA ALA A 238 0.74 -10.76 19.64
C ALA A 238 1.93 -10.72 20.63
N LEU A 239 2.81 -9.73 20.50
CA LEU A 239 3.95 -9.55 21.41
C LEU A 239 3.49 -9.22 22.84
N ILE A 240 2.47 -8.36 23.00
CA ILE A 240 1.95 -7.99 24.31
C ILE A 240 1.29 -9.20 24.98
N LEU A 241 0.40 -9.90 24.27
CA LEU A 241 -0.40 -10.97 24.85
C LEU A 241 0.35 -12.28 25.03
N SER A 242 1.24 -12.66 24.08
CA SER A 242 1.99 -13.92 24.17
C SER A 242 3.29 -13.81 24.96
N CYS A 243 3.99 -12.68 24.79
CA CYS A 243 5.36 -12.54 25.32
C CYS A 243 5.44 -11.57 26.51
N GLY A 244 4.32 -10.92 26.89
CA GLY A 244 4.30 -9.96 27.99
C GLY A 244 5.12 -8.70 27.75
N VAL A 245 5.36 -8.33 26.50
CA VAL A 245 6.11 -7.11 26.13
C VAL A 245 5.25 -5.89 26.41
N ASP A 246 5.86 -4.82 26.91
CA ASP A 246 5.14 -3.56 27.09
C ASP A 246 4.72 -2.96 25.72
N PRO A 247 3.62 -2.17 25.68
CA PRO A 247 3.08 -1.65 24.41
C PRO A 247 4.05 -0.78 23.60
N VAL A 248 4.92 -0.03 24.26
CA VAL A 248 5.90 0.85 23.60
C VAL A 248 6.98 0.01 22.90
N THR A 249 7.53 -0.98 23.60
CA THR A 249 8.53 -1.90 23.03
C THR A 249 7.92 -2.76 21.92
N ALA A 250 6.69 -3.24 22.07
CA ALA A 250 5.98 -3.98 21.04
C ALA A 250 5.77 -3.13 19.76
N GLY A 251 5.40 -1.86 19.93
CA GLY A 251 5.29 -0.89 18.83
C GLY A 251 6.63 -0.61 18.16
N LEU A 252 7.71 -0.50 18.93
CA LEU A 252 9.06 -0.32 18.40
C LEU A 252 9.50 -1.53 17.56
N ILE A 253 9.26 -2.75 18.01
CA ILE A 253 9.55 -3.98 17.25
C ILE A 253 8.70 -4.01 15.96
N ALA A 254 7.41 -3.70 16.03
CA ALA A 254 6.54 -3.65 14.86
C ALA A 254 6.98 -2.57 13.84
N SER A 255 7.46 -1.43 14.31
CA SER A 255 7.98 -0.36 13.43
C SER A 255 9.19 -0.80 12.61
N CYS A 256 9.98 -1.76 13.11
CA CYS A 256 11.10 -2.34 12.38
C CYS A 256 10.64 -3.07 11.11
N ALA A 257 9.48 -3.73 11.13
CA ALA A 257 8.92 -4.36 9.92
C ALA A 257 8.52 -3.30 8.87
N ALA A 258 7.93 -2.18 9.30
CA ALA A 258 7.61 -1.08 8.40
C ALA A 258 8.86 -0.42 7.80
N PHE A 259 9.92 -0.25 8.60
CA PHE A 259 11.22 0.22 8.11
C PHE A 259 11.82 -0.73 7.08
N GLY A 260 11.78 -2.03 7.36
CA GLY A 260 12.18 -3.07 6.41
C GLY A 260 11.40 -3.00 5.10
N SER A 261 10.09 -2.76 5.16
CA SER A 261 9.24 -2.64 3.97
C SER A 261 9.67 -1.49 3.05
N ILE A 262 10.10 -0.35 3.59
CA ILE A 262 10.66 0.75 2.80
C ILE A 262 11.92 0.29 2.07
N ILE A 263 12.83 -0.37 2.78
CA ILE A 263 14.08 -0.90 2.20
C ILE A 263 13.78 -1.92 1.09
N GLY A 264 12.88 -2.88 1.35
CA GLY A 264 12.53 -3.93 0.42
C GLY A 264 11.87 -3.40 -0.86
N SER A 265 10.96 -2.44 -0.74
CA SER A 265 10.28 -1.84 -1.88
C SER A 265 11.20 -1.01 -2.77
N LEU A 266 12.28 -0.43 -2.23
CA LEU A 266 13.27 0.36 -2.97
C LEU A 266 14.36 -0.54 -3.58
N ILE A 267 14.96 -1.41 -2.78
CA ILE A 267 16.11 -2.23 -3.19
C ILE A 267 15.67 -3.43 -4.01
N GLY A 268 14.53 -4.03 -3.68
CA GLY A 268 14.03 -5.24 -4.33
C GLY A 268 13.93 -5.14 -5.86
N PRO A 269 13.25 -4.13 -6.41
CA PRO A 269 13.18 -3.93 -7.86
C PRO A 269 14.55 -3.69 -8.51
N MET A 270 15.49 -3.03 -7.83
CA MET A 270 16.84 -2.80 -8.35
C MET A 270 17.63 -4.09 -8.48
N VAL A 271 17.53 -4.98 -7.49
CA VAL A 271 18.14 -6.32 -7.53
C VAL A 271 17.48 -7.17 -8.61
N CYS A 272 16.16 -7.15 -8.69
CA CYS A 272 15.39 -7.86 -9.71
C CYS A 272 15.79 -7.45 -11.14
N ALA A 273 15.94 -6.15 -11.36
CA ALA A 273 16.38 -5.61 -12.66
C ALA A 273 17.78 -6.08 -13.06
N ARG A 274 18.72 -6.14 -12.10
CA ARG A 274 20.09 -6.66 -12.35
C ARG A 274 20.10 -8.15 -12.67
N LEU A 275 19.29 -8.94 -11.97
CA LEU A 275 19.16 -10.39 -12.23
C LEU A 275 18.51 -10.66 -13.58
N GLY A 276 17.54 -9.85 -13.99
CA GLY A 276 16.83 -9.93 -15.25
C GLY A 276 15.86 -11.10 -15.37
N LYS A 277 15.61 -11.85 -14.29
CA LYS A 277 14.62 -12.92 -14.19
C LYS A 277 13.67 -12.60 -13.03
N TRP A 278 12.42 -12.31 -13.33
CA TRP A 278 11.45 -11.84 -12.34
C TRP A 278 10.80 -12.97 -11.55
N LYS A 279 10.37 -14.02 -12.24
CA LYS A 279 9.64 -15.15 -11.65
C LYS A 279 10.45 -15.88 -10.55
N PRO A 280 11.66 -16.40 -10.79
CA PRO A 280 12.42 -17.09 -9.76
C PRO A 280 12.79 -16.16 -8.59
N TYR A 281 13.09 -14.88 -8.88
CA TYR A 281 13.40 -13.90 -7.85
C TYR A 281 12.21 -13.69 -6.90
N LEU A 282 11.00 -13.48 -7.44
CA LEU A 282 9.79 -13.29 -6.64
C LEU A 282 9.44 -14.53 -5.81
N VAL A 283 9.55 -15.72 -6.39
CA VAL A 283 9.28 -16.97 -5.65
C VAL A 283 10.24 -17.14 -4.47
N VAL A 284 11.54 -16.89 -4.69
CA VAL A 284 12.55 -16.97 -3.62
C VAL A 284 12.31 -15.92 -2.54
N THR A 285 12.00 -14.68 -2.92
CA THR A 285 11.75 -13.61 -1.94
C THR A 285 10.48 -13.85 -1.13
N ILE A 286 9.41 -14.38 -1.75
CA ILE A 286 8.20 -14.79 -1.01
C ILE A 286 8.51 -15.94 -0.06
N ALA A 287 9.27 -16.94 -0.50
CA ALA A 287 9.64 -18.08 0.36
C ALA A 287 10.45 -17.63 1.58
N ILE A 288 11.45 -16.75 1.40
CA ILE A 288 12.23 -16.19 2.51
C ILE A 288 11.34 -15.37 3.44
N GLY A 289 10.49 -14.50 2.88
CA GLY A 289 9.53 -13.71 3.66
C GLY A 289 8.60 -14.60 4.48
N THR A 290 8.06 -15.67 3.87
CA THR A 290 7.23 -16.66 4.59
C THR A 290 8.00 -17.33 5.72
N LEU A 291 9.24 -17.74 5.51
CA LEU A 291 10.06 -18.36 6.55
C LEU A 291 10.28 -17.41 7.74
N LEU A 292 10.49 -16.12 7.48
CA LEU A 292 10.62 -15.11 8.54
C LEU A 292 9.31 -14.88 9.29
N MET A 293 8.17 -14.85 8.58
CA MET A 293 6.84 -14.76 9.20
C MET A 293 6.54 -16.00 10.05
N VAL A 294 6.84 -17.19 9.54
CA VAL A 294 6.69 -18.46 10.27
C VAL A 294 7.61 -18.51 11.48
N TYR A 295 8.85 -18.03 11.37
CA TYR A 295 9.75 -17.93 12.52
C TYR A 295 9.18 -17.01 13.61
N PHE A 296 8.64 -15.86 13.25
CA PHE A 296 7.98 -14.97 14.21
C PHE A 296 6.77 -15.67 14.85
N TRP A 297 5.92 -16.27 14.04
CA TRP A 297 4.72 -16.97 14.52
C TRP A 297 5.06 -18.16 15.43
N ALA A 298 5.85 -19.13 14.94
CA ALA A 298 6.12 -20.37 15.65
C ALA A 298 7.25 -20.22 16.67
N GLY A 299 8.33 -19.52 16.31
CA GLY A 299 9.53 -19.39 17.13
C GLY A 299 9.41 -18.35 18.26
N VAL A 300 8.57 -17.33 18.09
CA VAL A 300 8.40 -16.26 19.10
C VAL A 300 7.03 -16.34 19.74
N ILE A 301 5.95 -16.22 18.97
CA ILE A 301 4.60 -16.08 19.52
C ILE A 301 4.09 -17.38 20.15
N MET A 302 4.21 -18.53 19.47
CA MET A 302 3.79 -19.82 20.04
C MET A 302 4.66 -20.25 21.20
N SER A 303 5.96 -19.92 21.19
CA SER A 303 6.87 -20.24 22.29
C SER A 303 6.69 -19.31 23.50
N GLY A 304 6.06 -18.15 23.35
CA GLY A 304 5.96 -17.13 24.37
C GLY A 304 7.32 -16.54 24.80
N SER A 305 8.36 -16.73 24.01
CA SER A 305 9.74 -16.41 24.37
C SER A 305 10.39 -15.53 23.30
N ILE A 306 11.05 -14.47 23.75
CA ILE A 306 11.79 -13.56 22.87
C ILE A 306 13.28 -13.93 22.95
N PRO A 307 13.94 -14.22 21.81
CA PRO A 307 15.35 -14.60 21.82
C PRO A 307 16.25 -13.46 22.36
N SER A 308 16.11 -12.29 21.81
CA SER A 308 16.60 -11.00 22.32
C SER A 308 15.92 -9.88 21.51
N ILE A 309 15.69 -8.74 22.13
CA ILE A 309 15.01 -7.60 21.45
C ILE A 309 15.76 -7.15 20.19
N PRO A 310 17.10 -6.93 20.20
CA PRO A 310 17.83 -6.52 19.00
C PRO A 310 17.78 -7.55 17.87
N LEU A 311 17.84 -8.85 18.19
CA LEU A 311 17.73 -9.91 17.18
C LEU A 311 16.33 -9.93 16.57
N LEU A 312 15.28 -9.82 17.40
CA LEU A 312 13.92 -9.80 16.93
C LEU A 312 13.65 -8.57 16.04
N MET A 313 14.18 -7.39 16.42
CA MET A 313 14.11 -6.19 15.59
C MET A 313 14.78 -6.40 14.22
N ALA A 314 15.95 -7.02 14.16
CA ALA A 314 16.63 -7.35 12.91
C ALA A 314 15.81 -8.32 12.05
N ILE A 315 15.21 -9.34 12.66
CA ILE A 315 14.31 -10.29 11.97
C ILE A 315 13.09 -9.56 11.41
N MET A 316 12.50 -8.63 12.16
CA MET A 316 11.36 -7.84 11.70
C MET A 316 11.73 -6.93 10.52
N VAL A 317 12.91 -6.29 10.55
CA VAL A 317 13.40 -5.53 9.38
C VAL A 317 13.51 -6.43 8.15
N CYS A 318 14.09 -7.61 8.29
CA CYS A 318 14.20 -8.57 7.18
C CYS A 318 12.82 -9.05 6.72
N SER A 319 11.92 -9.40 7.64
CA SER A 319 10.54 -9.84 7.32
C SER A 319 9.79 -8.78 6.53
N GLY A 320 9.82 -7.52 6.99
CA GLY A 320 9.20 -6.41 6.27
C GLY A 320 9.83 -6.17 4.89
N ALA A 321 11.17 -6.27 4.79
CA ALA A 321 11.87 -6.09 3.53
C ALA A 321 11.45 -7.15 2.50
N PHE A 322 11.50 -8.44 2.85
CA PHE A 322 11.11 -9.51 1.94
C PHE A 322 9.61 -9.51 1.63
N GLY A 323 8.76 -9.09 2.58
CA GLY A 323 7.31 -8.93 2.37
C GLY A 323 6.97 -7.85 1.34
N ALA A 324 7.72 -6.75 1.30
CA ALA A 324 7.43 -5.59 0.46
C ALA A 324 8.06 -5.63 -0.95
N ILE A 325 9.00 -6.54 -1.22
CA ILE A 325 9.68 -6.66 -2.52
C ILE A 325 8.70 -6.89 -3.67
N ASN A 326 7.66 -7.69 -3.43
CA ASN A 326 6.72 -8.13 -4.48
C ASN A 326 5.91 -6.99 -5.08
N GLY A 327 5.43 -6.06 -4.25
CA GLY A 327 4.48 -5.02 -4.65
C GLY A 327 4.90 -4.26 -5.91
N PRO A 328 6.03 -3.56 -5.92
CA PRO A 328 6.46 -2.77 -7.07
C PRO A 328 6.74 -3.61 -8.32
N ILE A 329 7.30 -4.82 -8.16
CA ILE A 329 7.65 -5.69 -9.29
C ILE A 329 6.39 -6.24 -9.94
N VAL A 330 5.45 -6.74 -9.15
CA VAL A 330 4.19 -7.32 -9.65
C VAL A 330 3.32 -6.25 -10.32
N GLN A 331 3.31 -5.03 -9.81
CA GLN A 331 2.60 -3.90 -10.45
C GLN A 331 3.25 -3.48 -11.79
N ALA A 332 4.53 -3.73 -11.98
CA ALA A 332 5.20 -3.46 -13.26
C ALA A 332 5.00 -4.57 -14.31
N MET A 333 4.59 -5.78 -13.92
CA MET A 333 4.43 -6.92 -14.84
C MET A 333 3.46 -6.69 -16.00
N PRO A 334 2.34 -5.97 -15.89
CA PRO A 334 1.42 -5.73 -17.01
C PRO A 334 2.10 -5.08 -18.22
N PHE A 335 3.11 -4.23 -17.98
CA PHE A 335 3.85 -3.58 -19.07
C PHE A 335 4.69 -4.56 -19.91
N ALA A 336 5.05 -5.71 -19.34
CA ALA A 336 5.83 -6.75 -19.98
C ALA A 336 4.97 -7.85 -20.63
N LEU A 337 3.65 -7.88 -20.40
CA LEU A 337 2.74 -8.85 -21.01
C LEU A 337 2.53 -8.56 -22.49
N PRO A 338 2.76 -9.53 -23.42
CA PRO A 338 2.60 -9.32 -24.86
C PRO A 338 1.20 -8.85 -25.26
N GLU A 339 0.16 -9.41 -24.61
CA GLU A 339 -1.24 -9.14 -24.88
C GLU A 339 -1.73 -7.79 -24.35
N ILE A 340 -0.97 -7.16 -23.43
CA ILE A 340 -1.36 -5.92 -22.75
C ILE A 340 -0.56 -4.71 -23.22
N ARG A 341 0.70 -4.84 -23.48
CA ARG A 341 1.72 -3.85 -23.88
C ARG A 341 1.22 -2.44 -24.21
N GLY A 342 1.84 -1.43 -23.61
CA GLY A 342 1.64 -0.02 -23.94
C GLY A 342 0.21 0.46 -23.73
N LYS A 343 -0.64 0.32 -24.72
CA LYS A 343 -2.00 0.89 -24.77
C LYS A 343 -2.94 0.43 -23.63
N TYR A 344 -2.81 -0.83 -23.17
CA TYR A 344 -3.71 -1.44 -22.19
C TYR A 344 -3.11 -1.56 -20.80
N ALA A 345 -1.84 -1.22 -20.61
CA ALA A 345 -1.11 -1.41 -19.35
C ALA A 345 -1.71 -0.62 -18.19
N GLY A 346 -2.20 0.60 -18.44
CA GLY A 346 -2.88 1.40 -17.43
C GLY A 346 -4.16 0.75 -16.91
N SER A 347 -5.00 0.19 -17.80
CA SER A 347 -6.23 -0.49 -17.41
C SER A 347 -5.97 -1.82 -16.71
N ALA A 348 -4.92 -2.55 -17.12
CA ALA A 348 -4.48 -3.75 -16.43
C ALA A 348 -3.94 -3.45 -15.02
N GLY A 349 -3.13 -2.40 -14.87
CA GLY A 349 -2.67 -1.92 -13.56
C GLY A 349 -3.82 -1.48 -12.65
N GLY A 350 -4.82 -0.79 -13.21
CA GLY A 350 -6.04 -0.42 -12.49
C GLY A 350 -6.84 -1.63 -12.00
N LEU A 351 -7.01 -2.66 -12.85
CA LEU A 351 -7.67 -3.91 -12.46
C LEU A 351 -6.89 -4.63 -11.35
N ILE A 352 -5.57 -4.76 -11.49
CA ILE A 352 -4.70 -5.40 -10.49
C ILE A 352 -4.79 -4.67 -9.15
N SER A 353 -4.74 -3.33 -9.16
CA SER A 353 -4.84 -2.53 -7.94
C SER A 353 -6.22 -2.66 -7.29
N THR A 354 -7.30 -2.66 -8.07
CA THR A 354 -8.67 -2.81 -7.53
C THR A 354 -8.87 -4.18 -6.91
N VAL A 355 -8.48 -5.24 -7.60
CA VAL A 355 -8.54 -6.61 -7.07
C VAL A 355 -7.62 -6.76 -5.85
N GLY A 356 -6.43 -6.15 -5.90
CA GLY A 356 -5.49 -6.11 -4.78
C GLY A 356 -6.10 -5.50 -3.53
N LEU A 357 -6.75 -4.35 -3.64
CA LEU A 357 -7.42 -3.67 -2.52
C LEU A 357 -8.61 -4.47 -1.99
N LEU A 358 -9.41 -5.10 -2.89
CA LEU A 358 -10.50 -5.99 -2.48
C LEU A 358 -9.97 -7.16 -1.66
N LEU A 359 -8.95 -7.86 -2.16
CA LEU A 359 -8.34 -8.99 -1.46
C LEU A 359 -7.68 -8.55 -0.16
N SER A 360 -7.04 -7.37 -0.12
CA SER A 360 -6.40 -6.86 1.09
C SER A 360 -7.39 -6.48 2.20
N TYR A 361 -8.66 -6.31 1.88
CA TYR A 361 -9.72 -6.16 2.87
C TYR A 361 -10.37 -7.51 3.23
N PHE A 362 -10.86 -8.25 2.22
CA PHE A 362 -11.68 -9.43 2.48
C PHE A 362 -10.88 -10.64 2.97
N VAL A 363 -9.65 -10.86 2.49
CA VAL A 363 -8.85 -12.03 2.88
C VAL A 363 -8.48 -11.99 4.36
N PRO A 364 -7.95 -10.90 4.94
CA PRO A 364 -7.67 -10.84 6.37
C PRO A 364 -8.93 -10.95 7.24
N VAL A 365 -10.05 -10.38 6.80
CA VAL A 365 -11.32 -10.50 7.52
C VAL A 365 -11.79 -11.98 7.53
N LEU A 366 -11.69 -12.68 6.41
CA LEU A 366 -12.00 -14.10 6.33
C LEU A 366 -11.05 -14.95 7.19
N VAL A 367 -9.75 -14.70 7.10
CA VAL A 367 -8.73 -15.39 7.91
C VAL A 367 -9.03 -15.18 9.40
N SER A 368 -9.27 -13.94 9.82
CA SER A 368 -9.60 -13.61 11.20
C SER A 368 -10.92 -14.25 11.65
N SER A 369 -11.92 -14.36 10.75
CA SER A 369 -13.18 -15.05 11.05
C SER A 369 -13.02 -16.56 11.26
N VAL A 370 -12.05 -17.18 10.59
CA VAL A 370 -11.70 -18.61 10.81
C VAL A 370 -10.86 -18.77 12.08
N ALA A 371 -10.04 -17.81 12.40
CA ALA A 371 -9.14 -17.81 13.54
C ALA A 371 -9.78 -17.26 14.84
N VAL A 372 -11.11 -17.31 14.95
CA VAL A 372 -11.87 -16.72 16.07
C VAL A 372 -11.21 -16.96 17.42
N GLY A 373 -10.91 -15.87 18.14
CA GLY A 373 -10.32 -15.91 19.47
C GLY A 373 -8.83 -16.31 19.51
N SER A 374 -8.16 -16.43 18.35
CA SER A 374 -6.77 -16.86 18.28
C SER A 374 -5.94 -16.01 17.30
N TYR A 375 -5.36 -14.93 17.80
CA TYR A 375 -4.36 -14.16 17.03
C TYR A 375 -3.15 -15.00 16.63
N VAL A 376 -2.83 -16.06 17.39
CA VAL A 376 -1.77 -17.02 17.05
C VAL A 376 -2.12 -17.78 15.78
N LEU A 377 -3.33 -18.31 15.67
CA LEU A 377 -3.79 -18.99 14.46
C LEU A 377 -3.88 -18.01 13.28
N ASN A 378 -4.32 -16.77 13.53
CA ASN A 378 -4.38 -15.71 12.52
C ASN A 378 -3.02 -15.47 11.87
N LEU A 379 -1.95 -15.24 12.66
CA LEU A 379 -0.60 -15.05 12.14
C LEU A 379 -0.09 -16.24 11.32
N GLY A 380 -0.40 -17.47 11.74
CA GLY A 380 -0.06 -18.68 10.99
C GLY A 380 -0.77 -18.75 9.64
N LEU A 381 -2.07 -18.48 9.61
CA LEU A 381 -2.87 -18.47 8.38
C LEU A 381 -2.42 -17.34 7.43
N GLU A 382 -2.13 -16.14 7.94
CA GLU A 382 -1.60 -15.05 7.11
C GLU A 382 -0.24 -15.41 6.49
N SER A 383 0.62 -16.11 7.22
CA SER A 383 1.89 -16.62 6.67
C SER A 383 1.65 -17.62 5.53
N ALA A 384 0.63 -18.47 5.65
CA ALA A 384 0.23 -19.40 4.59
C ALA A 384 -0.35 -18.67 3.37
N VAL A 385 -1.18 -17.64 3.58
CA VAL A 385 -1.73 -16.80 2.50
C VAL A 385 -0.60 -16.12 1.73
N PHE A 386 0.45 -15.63 2.42
CA PHE A 386 1.61 -15.04 1.77
C PHE A 386 2.32 -16.05 0.87
N LEU A 387 2.52 -17.28 1.34
CA LEU A 387 3.11 -18.36 0.53
C LEU A 387 2.24 -18.71 -0.69
N ILE A 388 0.92 -18.75 -0.51
CA ILE A 388 -0.03 -19.02 -1.61
C ILE A 388 0.11 -18.00 -2.73
N SER A 389 0.46 -16.74 -2.43
CA SER A 389 0.70 -15.72 -3.45
C SER A 389 1.78 -16.12 -4.46
N ALA A 390 2.77 -16.91 -4.05
CA ALA A 390 3.83 -17.43 -4.92
C ALA A 390 3.30 -18.44 -5.96
N LEU A 391 2.24 -19.20 -5.64
CA LEU A 391 1.65 -20.14 -6.59
C LEU A 391 1.13 -19.42 -7.84
N PHE A 392 0.52 -18.24 -7.66
CA PHE A 392 0.05 -17.43 -8.78
C PHE A 392 1.22 -16.90 -9.63
N ILE A 393 2.36 -16.54 -9.02
CA ILE A 393 3.57 -16.17 -9.76
C ILE A 393 4.10 -17.36 -10.58
N LEU A 394 4.02 -18.58 -10.06
CA LEU A 394 4.44 -19.78 -10.80
C LEU A 394 3.60 -20.04 -12.06
N LEU A 395 2.33 -19.59 -12.08
CA LEU A 395 1.43 -19.74 -13.22
C LEU A 395 1.66 -18.71 -14.33
N ILE A 396 2.39 -17.60 -14.05
CA ILE A 396 2.70 -16.56 -15.03
C ILE A 396 3.95 -16.96 -15.81
N PRO A 397 4.08 -16.62 -17.11
CA PRO A 397 5.32 -16.80 -17.85
C PRO A 397 6.44 -15.92 -17.28
N GLU A 398 7.71 -16.26 -17.55
CA GLU A 398 8.84 -15.41 -17.18
C GLU A 398 8.84 -14.13 -18.03
N LEU A 399 8.58 -12.98 -17.37
CA LEU A 399 8.43 -11.67 -18.00
C LEU A 399 9.70 -10.80 -17.92
N GLY A 400 10.70 -11.26 -17.19
CA GLY A 400 11.95 -10.52 -17.03
C GLY A 400 12.72 -10.36 -18.35
N PRO A 401 13.62 -9.38 -18.45
CA PRO A 401 14.38 -9.11 -19.70
C PRO A 401 15.17 -10.30 -20.26
N LYS A 402 15.60 -11.21 -19.38
CA LYS A 402 16.30 -12.46 -19.77
C LYS A 402 15.33 -13.65 -19.93
N GLY A 403 14.02 -13.42 -19.91
CA GLY A 403 13.00 -14.45 -20.06
C GLY A 403 12.72 -14.76 -21.54
N ALA A 404 12.19 -15.96 -21.82
CA ALA A 404 11.87 -16.40 -23.17
C ALA A 404 10.84 -15.48 -23.89
N VAL A 405 9.91 -14.90 -23.12
CA VAL A 405 8.91 -13.95 -23.65
C VAL A 405 9.58 -12.69 -24.19
N ALA A 406 10.46 -12.07 -23.41
CA ALA A 406 11.17 -10.85 -23.80
C ALA A 406 12.11 -11.11 -25.01
N GLN A 407 12.79 -12.25 -25.03
CA GLN A 407 13.65 -12.65 -26.15
C GLN A 407 12.86 -12.86 -27.44
N LYS A 408 11.69 -13.52 -27.36
CA LYS A 408 10.82 -13.70 -28.52
C LYS A 408 10.33 -12.37 -29.08
N ILE A 409 9.91 -11.46 -28.19
CA ILE A 409 9.46 -10.13 -28.58
C ILE A 409 10.57 -9.34 -29.29
N ALA A 410 11.79 -9.36 -28.74
CA ALA A 410 12.94 -8.69 -29.34
C ALA A 410 13.29 -9.28 -30.73
N ALA A 411 13.17 -10.59 -30.90
CA ALA A 411 13.37 -11.25 -32.17
C ALA A 411 12.30 -10.86 -33.22
N ASP A 412 11.02 -10.82 -32.79
CA ASP A 412 9.91 -10.43 -33.67
C ASP A 412 10.02 -8.95 -34.10
N GLU A 413 10.44 -8.06 -33.20
CA GLU A 413 10.69 -6.63 -33.49
C GLU A 413 11.89 -6.44 -34.44
N ALA A 414 12.96 -7.21 -34.27
CA ALA A 414 14.11 -7.17 -35.15
C ALA A 414 13.76 -7.66 -36.57
N ALA A 415 12.97 -8.74 -36.68
CA ALA A 415 12.47 -9.24 -37.94
C ALA A 415 11.56 -8.23 -38.66
N ALA A 416 10.65 -7.58 -37.91
CA ALA A 416 9.78 -6.53 -38.46
C ALA A 416 10.57 -5.31 -38.95
N ALA A 417 11.62 -4.91 -38.22
CA ALA A 417 12.49 -3.79 -38.62
C ALA A 417 13.31 -4.11 -39.88
N GLN A 418 13.74 -5.35 -40.04
CA GLN A 418 14.43 -5.81 -41.29
C GLN A 418 13.48 -5.81 -42.48
N ALA A 419 12.26 -6.33 -42.32
CA ALA A 419 11.24 -6.34 -43.38
C ALA A 419 10.74 -4.94 -43.78
N ALA A 420 10.90 -3.92 -42.93
CA ALA A 420 10.56 -2.53 -43.24
C ALA A 420 11.69 -1.77 -43.98
N GLN A 421 12.89 -2.34 -44.02
CA GLN A 421 14.06 -1.79 -44.74
C GLN A 421 14.25 -2.42 -46.13
N GLU A 422 13.60 -3.52 -46.40
CA GLU A 422 13.45 -4.15 -47.73
C GLU A 422 12.23 -3.58 -48.49
#